data_f83078b4193be6edefbd7dce59028664
#
_entry.id   f83078b4193be6edefbd7dce59028664
#
_cell.length_a   1.000
_cell.length_b   1.000
_cell.length_c   1.000
_cell.angle_alpha   90.00
_cell.angle_beta   90.00
_cell.angle_gamma   90.00
#
_symmetry.space_group_name_H-M   'P 1'
#
loop_
_entity.id
_entity.type
_entity.pdbx_description
1 polymer ?
#
loop_
_entity_poly.entity_id
_entity_poly.type
_entity_poly.pdbx_seq_one_letter_code
_entity_poly.pdbx_strand_id
1 'polypeptide(L)'
;MKRFYFSLLILITSVSAVFAQKDAKAQAILDKTAAAYQKAEGIAITFGGTQKGTLLLKGSCFYLDCAGVKSWFDGKTQWSYAQQNEEVTVSNPTAEELQSVNPYALITSYKTLFNYHYRGFQTRNGKKGQEVVLTPRQKGEIQSITFTVSADYEPIYIGVKLSNGKTQEFNITSYQTHRNLSSSIFRFDAKKYPNAEIIDMR
;
A
#
# COMPACT_ATOMS: atom_id res chain seq x y z
N MET A 1 -31.68 47.28 -52.15
CA MET A 1 -31.79 47.00 -50.75
C MET A 1 -31.44 45.53 -50.52
N LYS A 2 -30.19 45.23 -50.10
CA LYS A 2 -29.73 43.88 -49.79
C LYS A 2 -29.62 43.77 -48.28
N ARG A 3 -30.46 42.89 -47.69
CA ARG A 3 -30.45 42.61 -46.25
C ARG A 3 -29.34 41.59 -45.97
N PHE A 4 -28.32 41.98 -45.25
CA PHE A 4 -27.29 41.12 -44.72
C PHE A 4 -27.79 40.50 -43.39
N TYR A 5 -28.03 39.19 -43.38
CA TYR A 5 -28.28 38.46 -42.15
C TYR A 5 -26.94 38.07 -41.57
N PHE A 6 -26.57 38.65 -40.43
CA PHE A 6 -25.40 38.31 -39.65
C PHE A 6 -25.75 37.16 -38.73
N SER A 7 -25.46 35.93 -39.17
CA SER A 7 -25.66 34.75 -38.33
C SER A 7 -24.54 34.70 -37.28
N LEU A 8 -24.88 35.09 -36.05
CA LEU A 8 -24.00 34.94 -34.90
C LEU A 8 -23.96 33.46 -34.48
N LEU A 9 -22.92 32.75 -34.89
CA LEU A 9 -22.64 31.38 -34.48
C LEU A 9 -22.09 31.41 -33.06
N ILE A 10 -22.96 31.17 -32.07
CA ILE A 10 -22.54 31.02 -30.67
C ILE A 10 -21.85 29.64 -30.53
N LEU A 11 -20.52 29.66 -30.54
CA LEU A 11 -19.69 28.50 -30.23
C LEU A 11 -19.76 28.27 -28.73
N ILE A 12 -20.68 27.38 -28.31
CA ILE A 12 -20.76 26.91 -26.93
C ILE A 12 -19.55 25.97 -26.70
N THR A 13 -18.46 26.52 -26.22
CA THR A 13 -17.35 25.74 -25.67
C THR A 13 -17.84 25.10 -24.35
N SER A 14 -18.30 23.86 -24.41
CA SER A 14 -18.51 23.02 -23.26
C SER A 14 -17.16 22.79 -22.59
N VAL A 15 -16.86 23.61 -21.59
CA VAL A 15 -15.78 23.36 -20.65
C VAL A 15 -16.20 22.10 -19.90
N SER A 16 -15.75 20.95 -20.38
CA SER A 16 -15.84 19.70 -19.64
C SER A 16 -15.02 19.90 -18.37
N ALA A 17 -15.67 20.25 -17.28
CA ALA A 17 -15.08 20.15 -15.96
C ALA A 17 -14.71 18.68 -15.76
N VAL A 18 -13.45 18.36 -15.96
CA VAL A 18 -12.87 17.08 -15.55
C VAL A 18 -12.86 17.11 -14.03
N PHE A 19 -14.04 16.93 -13.45
CA PHE A 19 -14.10 16.47 -12.07
C PHE A 19 -13.32 15.16 -12.08
N ALA A 20 -12.31 15.04 -11.22
CA ALA A 20 -11.63 13.79 -10.97
C ALA A 20 -12.68 12.81 -10.39
N GLN A 21 -13.45 12.21 -11.30
CA GLN A 21 -14.51 11.29 -10.98
C GLN A 21 -13.81 10.08 -10.36
N LYS A 22 -14.13 9.82 -9.09
CA LYS A 22 -13.63 8.62 -8.40
C LYS A 22 -13.95 7.44 -9.29
N ASP A 23 -12.94 6.75 -9.80
CA ASP A 23 -13.13 5.59 -10.68
C ASP A 23 -13.85 4.49 -9.87
N ALA A 24 -15.13 4.31 -10.15
CA ALA A 24 -16.00 3.38 -9.45
C ALA A 24 -15.48 1.94 -9.52
N LYS A 25 -14.83 1.58 -10.64
CA LYS A 25 -14.25 0.25 -10.81
C LYS A 25 -12.99 0.07 -9.96
N ALA A 26 -12.12 1.06 -9.97
CA ALA A 26 -10.94 1.07 -9.09
C ALA A 26 -11.37 1.02 -7.62
N GLN A 27 -12.38 1.81 -7.24
CA GLN A 27 -12.91 1.81 -5.89
C GLN A 27 -13.46 0.43 -5.49
N ALA A 28 -14.26 -0.20 -6.34
CA ALA A 28 -14.83 -1.52 -6.06
C ALA A 28 -13.74 -2.60 -5.87
N ILE A 29 -12.64 -2.54 -6.63
CA ILE A 29 -11.50 -3.44 -6.46
C ILE A 29 -10.83 -3.22 -5.10
N LEU A 30 -10.53 -1.98 -4.76
CA LEU A 30 -9.88 -1.64 -3.49
C LEU A 30 -10.75 -1.97 -2.28
N ASP A 31 -12.07 -1.70 -2.35
CA ASP A 31 -13.03 -2.04 -1.30
C ASP A 31 -13.10 -3.56 -1.08
N LYS A 32 -13.13 -4.35 -2.16
CA LYS A 32 -13.15 -5.81 -2.06
C LYS A 32 -11.84 -6.36 -1.52
N THR A 33 -10.70 -5.78 -1.89
CA THR A 33 -9.40 -6.15 -1.33
C THR A 33 -9.35 -5.85 0.18
N ALA A 34 -9.83 -4.68 0.60
CA ALA A 34 -9.93 -4.33 2.02
C ALA A 34 -10.84 -5.28 2.79
N ALA A 35 -11.99 -5.65 2.21
CA ALA A 35 -12.93 -6.60 2.82
C ALA A 35 -12.33 -8.02 2.92
N ALA A 36 -11.61 -8.48 1.89
CA ALA A 36 -10.90 -9.77 1.92
C ALA A 36 -9.85 -9.80 3.04
N TYR A 37 -9.10 -8.70 3.17
CA TYR A 37 -8.13 -8.54 4.26
C TYR A 37 -8.80 -8.63 5.64
N GLN A 38 -9.90 -7.89 5.86
CA GLN A 38 -10.60 -7.87 7.16
C GLN A 38 -11.13 -9.24 7.57
N LYS A 39 -11.53 -10.08 6.60
CA LYS A 39 -12.03 -11.45 6.85
C LYS A 39 -10.93 -12.46 7.12
N ALA A 40 -9.69 -12.14 6.84
CA ALA A 40 -8.62 -13.11 6.76
C ALA A 40 -8.01 -13.52 8.12
N GLU A 41 -8.49 -13.00 9.25
CA GLU A 41 -8.07 -13.29 10.64
C GLU A 41 -6.55 -13.26 10.90
N GLY A 42 -5.76 -13.65 9.92
CA GLY A 42 -4.29 -13.61 9.91
C GLY A 42 -3.76 -13.92 8.52
N ILE A 43 -2.78 -13.15 8.06
CA ILE A 43 -2.21 -13.26 6.71
C ILE A 43 -0.69 -13.42 6.81
N ALA A 44 -0.15 -14.36 6.02
CA ALA A 44 1.28 -14.50 5.80
C ALA A 44 1.59 -14.28 4.33
N ILE A 45 2.49 -13.35 4.05
CA ILE A 45 2.90 -12.94 2.71
C ILE A 45 4.41 -13.14 2.58
N THR A 46 4.84 -13.74 1.47
CA THR A 46 6.23 -13.65 1.01
C THR A 46 6.28 -12.91 -0.30
N PHE A 47 7.30 -12.10 -0.48
CA PHE A 47 7.49 -11.30 -1.67
C PHE A 47 8.94 -11.26 -2.12
N GLY A 48 9.16 -10.95 -3.39
CA GLY A 48 10.44 -10.68 -4.01
C GLY A 48 10.34 -9.48 -4.93
N GLY A 49 11.38 -9.20 -5.69
CA GLY A 49 11.46 -8.05 -6.59
C GLY A 49 12.66 -7.19 -6.24
N THR A 50 12.48 -5.88 -6.05
CA THR A 50 13.56 -4.97 -5.61
C THR A 50 14.16 -5.42 -4.28
N GLN A 51 13.32 -5.97 -3.40
CA GLN A 51 13.73 -6.59 -2.14
C GLN A 51 12.92 -7.87 -1.91
N LYS A 52 13.48 -8.77 -1.08
CA LYS A 52 12.80 -9.99 -0.63
C LYS A 52 12.39 -9.83 0.82
N GLY A 53 11.25 -10.40 1.18
CA GLY A 53 10.81 -10.32 2.56
C GLY A 53 9.61 -11.17 2.89
N THR A 54 9.26 -11.12 4.17
CA THR A 54 8.07 -11.73 4.74
C THR A 54 7.28 -10.68 5.52
N LEU A 55 5.97 -10.68 5.33
CA LEU A 55 5.05 -9.82 6.05
C LEU A 55 3.96 -10.68 6.68
N LEU A 56 3.78 -10.58 7.99
CA LEU A 56 2.68 -11.18 8.72
C LEU A 56 1.75 -10.07 9.20
N LEU A 57 0.45 -10.29 9.08
CA LEU A 57 -0.57 -9.30 9.39
C LEU A 57 -1.71 -9.92 10.19
N LYS A 58 -2.20 -9.20 11.22
CA LYS A 58 -3.40 -9.56 11.98
C LYS A 58 -4.06 -8.30 12.53
N GLY A 59 -5.21 -7.93 11.97
CA GLY A 59 -5.81 -6.62 12.26
C GLY A 59 -4.83 -5.49 11.95
N SER A 60 -4.56 -4.60 12.90
CA SER A 60 -3.57 -3.53 12.74
C SER A 60 -2.13 -3.98 13.01
N CYS A 61 -1.93 -5.16 13.60
CA CYS A 61 -0.60 -5.67 13.96
C CYS A 61 0.15 -6.19 12.74
N PHE A 62 1.47 -5.97 12.70
CA PHE A 62 2.31 -6.54 11.66
C PHE A 62 3.68 -6.99 12.18
N TYR A 63 4.27 -7.94 11.45
CA TYR A 63 5.68 -8.28 11.48
C TYR A 63 6.21 -8.21 10.05
N LEU A 64 7.27 -7.47 9.83
CA LEU A 64 7.96 -7.35 8.55
C LEU A 64 9.42 -7.75 8.72
N ASP A 65 9.92 -8.61 7.84
CA ASP A 65 11.35 -8.95 7.68
C ASP A 65 11.74 -8.65 6.24
N CYS A 66 12.52 -7.60 6.03
CA CYS A 66 12.89 -7.13 4.70
C CYS A 66 14.20 -6.36 4.74
N ALA A 67 15.10 -6.64 3.81
CA ALA A 67 16.33 -5.87 3.57
C ALA A 67 17.23 -5.68 4.81
N GLY A 68 17.31 -6.67 5.69
CA GLY A 68 18.12 -6.59 6.92
C GLY A 68 17.46 -5.79 8.05
N VAL A 69 16.21 -5.38 7.87
CA VAL A 69 15.39 -4.74 8.92
C VAL A 69 14.25 -5.66 9.29
N LYS A 70 14.02 -5.85 10.58
CA LYS A 70 12.84 -6.53 11.13
C LYS A 70 12.03 -5.53 11.93
N SER A 71 10.75 -5.44 11.62
CA SER A 71 9.83 -4.55 12.33
C SER A 71 8.64 -5.32 12.89
N TRP A 72 8.30 -5.02 14.11
CA TRP A 72 7.13 -5.53 14.82
C TRP A 72 6.24 -4.37 15.20
N PHE A 73 4.94 -4.54 15.11
CA PHE A 73 3.96 -3.59 15.61
C PHE A 73 2.79 -4.34 16.25
N ASP A 74 2.54 -4.07 17.51
CA ASP A 74 1.52 -4.76 18.30
C ASP A 74 0.17 -4.03 18.38
N GLY A 75 0.01 -3.00 17.55
CA GLY A 75 -1.16 -2.12 17.55
C GLY A 75 -0.94 -0.81 18.30
N LYS A 76 0.16 -0.66 19.04
CA LYS A 76 0.53 0.55 19.77
C LYS A 76 2.01 0.88 19.62
N THR A 77 2.87 -0.07 19.91
CA THR A 77 4.33 0.09 19.91
C THR A 77 4.91 -0.59 18.70
N GLN A 78 5.85 0.09 18.04
CA GLN A 78 6.68 -0.45 16.98
C GLN A 78 8.10 -0.66 17.49
N TRP A 79 8.68 -1.80 17.14
CA TRP A 79 10.10 -2.12 17.28
C TRP A 79 10.68 -2.31 15.88
N SER A 80 11.81 -1.66 15.60
CA SER A 80 12.52 -1.81 14.33
C SER A 80 13.97 -2.19 14.62
N TYR A 81 14.34 -3.43 14.28
CA TYR A 81 15.69 -3.94 14.43
C TYR A 81 16.45 -3.81 13.13
N ALA A 82 17.53 -3.04 13.13
CA ALA A 82 18.48 -2.93 12.05
C ALA A 82 19.64 -3.92 12.28
N GLN A 83 19.67 -4.99 11.49
CA GLN A 83 20.64 -6.06 11.66
C GLN A 83 22.11 -5.58 11.48
N GLN A 84 22.33 -4.57 10.66
CA GLN A 84 23.65 -4.04 10.37
C GLN A 84 24.29 -3.38 11.60
N ASN A 85 23.49 -2.72 12.42
CA ASN A 85 23.96 -1.95 13.58
C ASN A 85 23.68 -2.68 14.90
N GLU A 86 22.94 -3.80 14.86
CA GLU A 86 22.40 -4.48 16.04
C GLU A 86 21.59 -3.55 16.96
N GLU A 87 20.86 -2.59 16.38
CA GLU A 87 20.07 -1.59 17.09
C GLU A 87 18.58 -1.88 16.97
N VAL A 88 17.84 -1.70 18.05
CA VAL A 88 16.38 -1.74 18.09
C VAL A 88 15.85 -0.36 18.46
N THR A 89 15.19 0.28 17.53
CA THR A 89 14.43 1.49 17.82
C THR A 89 13.02 1.12 18.28
N VAL A 90 12.59 1.72 19.40
CA VAL A 90 11.24 1.55 19.96
C VAL A 90 10.49 2.87 19.88
N SER A 91 9.31 2.87 19.25
CA SER A 91 8.48 4.07 19.10
C SER A 91 6.99 3.76 19.23
N ASN A 92 6.18 4.80 19.42
CA ASN A 92 4.73 4.73 19.28
C ASN A 92 4.34 5.58 18.07
N PRO A 93 4.33 5.00 16.86
CA PRO A 93 4.11 5.75 15.64
C PRO A 93 2.70 6.32 15.56
N THR A 94 2.58 7.49 14.98
CA THR A 94 1.31 8.11 14.63
C THR A 94 0.61 7.33 13.51
N ALA A 95 -0.68 7.57 13.32
CA ALA A 95 -1.41 6.96 12.20
C ALA A 95 -0.82 7.32 10.84
N GLU A 96 -0.24 8.51 10.70
CA GLU A 96 0.40 8.99 9.47
C GLU A 96 1.72 8.24 9.19
N GLU A 97 2.55 8.06 10.19
CA GLU A 97 3.80 7.29 10.09
C GLU A 97 3.53 5.82 9.77
N LEU A 98 2.49 5.22 10.36
CA LEU A 98 2.08 3.84 10.07
C LEU A 98 1.66 3.64 8.62
N GLN A 99 1.10 4.66 7.95
CA GLN A 99 0.66 4.55 6.55
C GLN A 99 1.82 4.28 5.60
N SER A 100 3.02 4.74 5.92
CA SER A 100 4.21 4.53 5.09
C SER A 100 4.81 3.13 5.24
N VAL A 101 4.57 2.45 6.35
CA VAL A 101 5.18 1.15 6.69
C VAL A 101 4.19 0.00 6.76
N ASN A 102 2.89 0.28 6.93
CA ASN A 102 1.85 -0.73 7.05
C ASN A 102 0.95 -0.76 5.80
N PRO A 103 1.07 -1.78 4.92
CA PRO A 103 0.23 -1.91 3.73
C PRO A 103 -1.28 -1.96 4.03
N TYR A 104 -1.66 -2.40 5.22
CA TYR A 104 -3.05 -2.39 5.67
C TYR A 104 -3.55 -0.97 5.91
N ALA A 105 -2.76 -0.11 6.56
CA ALA A 105 -3.11 1.28 6.74
C ALA A 105 -3.34 1.99 5.39
N LEU A 106 -2.50 1.68 4.39
CA LEU A 106 -2.68 2.16 3.03
C LEU A 106 -4.04 1.75 2.45
N ILE A 107 -4.39 0.46 2.53
CA ILE A 107 -5.61 -0.07 1.90
C ILE A 107 -6.88 0.39 2.62
N THR A 108 -6.81 0.69 3.92
CA THR A 108 -7.96 1.21 4.68
C THR A 108 -8.14 2.72 4.53
N SER A 109 -7.07 3.45 4.23
CA SER A 109 -7.07 4.91 4.13
C SER A 109 -7.05 5.44 2.68
N TYR A 110 -7.07 4.57 1.66
CA TYR A 110 -6.89 4.99 0.28
C TYR A 110 -7.91 6.04 -0.19
N LYS A 111 -9.15 5.98 0.32
CA LYS A 111 -10.24 6.91 -0.05
C LYS A 111 -9.94 8.37 0.30
N THR A 112 -9.19 8.59 1.35
CA THR A 112 -8.84 9.93 1.84
C THR A 112 -7.52 10.41 1.28
N LEU A 113 -6.56 9.51 1.12
CA LEU A 113 -5.17 9.85 0.82
C LEU A 113 -4.84 9.87 -0.67
N PHE A 114 -5.59 9.11 -1.49
CA PHE A 114 -5.24 8.90 -2.89
C PHE A 114 -6.37 9.24 -3.84
N ASN A 115 -5.99 9.69 -5.03
CA ASN A 115 -6.78 9.52 -6.23
C ASN A 115 -6.43 8.15 -6.81
N TYR A 116 -7.38 7.48 -7.46
CA TYR A 116 -7.16 6.14 -7.97
C TYR A 116 -7.88 5.94 -9.30
N HIS A 117 -7.28 5.10 -10.17
CA HIS A 117 -7.90 4.75 -11.44
C HIS A 117 -7.57 3.31 -11.83
N TYR A 118 -8.51 2.67 -12.52
CA TYR A 118 -8.38 1.32 -13.03
C TYR A 118 -7.60 1.31 -14.34
N ARG A 119 -6.60 0.44 -14.48
CA ARG A 119 -5.75 0.32 -15.67
C ARG A 119 -6.02 -0.93 -16.52
N GLY A 120 -7.09 -1.66 -16.22
CA GLY A 120 -7.41 -2.89 -16.94
C GLY A 120 -6.76 -4.12 -16.30
N PHE A 121 -6.74 -5.21 -17.07
CA PHE A 121 -6.04 -6.42 -16.70
C PHE A 121 -4.57 -6.30 -17.11
N GLN A 122 -3.68 -6.66 -16.19
CA GLN A 122 -2.24 -6.71 -16.41
C GLN A 122 -1.69 -8.08 -16.01
N THR A 123 -0.58 -8.47 -16.63
CA THR A 123 0.16 -9.67 -16.23
C THR A 123 1.40 -9.23 -15.44
N ARG A 124 1.49 -9.68 -14.20
CA ARG A 124 2.61 -9.39 -13.32
C ARG A 124 3.20 -10.71 -12.83
N ASN A 125 4.48 -10.92 -13.08
CA ASN A 125 5.19 -12.15 -12.69
C ASN A 125 4.45 -13.44 -13.10
N GLY A 126 3.95 -13.48 -14.35
CA GLY A 126 3.20 -14.62 -14.92
C GLY A 126 1.74 -14.74 -14.44
N LYS A 127 1.28 -13.90 -13.51
CA LYS A 127 -0.10 -13.91 -13.01
C LYS A 127 -0.91 -12.77 -13.60
N LYS A 128 -2.10 -13.07 -14.15
CA LYS A 128 -3.05 -12.06 -14.64
C LYS A 128 -3.87 -11.52 -13.48
N GLY A 129 -3.97 -10.18 -13.39
CA GLY A 129 -4.76 -9.52 -12.36
C GLY A 129 -5.35 -8.19 -12.81
N GLN A 130 -6.22 -7.62 -12.00
CA GLN A 130 -6.79 -6.30 -12.15
C GLN A 130 -5.84 -5.27 -11.55
N GLU A 131 -5.48 -4.24 -12.33
CA GLU A 131 -4.53 -3.22 -11.91
C GLU A 131 -5.23 -1.90 -11.61
N VAL A 132 -4.88 -1.33 -10.45
CA VAL A 132 -5.28 0.00 -10.01
C VAL A 132 -4.02 0.80 -9.74
N VAL A 133 -4.00 2.06 -10.16
CA VAL A 133 -2.95 3.02 -9.81
C VAL A 133 -3.53 4.03 -8.83
N LEU A 134 -2.81 4.22 -7.73
CA LEU A 134 -3.10 5.20 -6.69
C LEU A 134 -2.07 6.33 -6.79
N THR A 135 -2.56 7.57 -6.78
CA THR A 135 -1.72 8.78 -6.78
C THR A 135 -2.01 9.56 -5.51
N PRO A 136 -1.02 9.82 -4.65
CA PRO A 136 -1.22 10.61 -3.44
C PRO A 136 -1.85 11.98 -3.77
N ARG A 137 -2.76 12.44 -2.92
CA ARG A 137 -3.36 13.78 -3.06
C ARG A 137 -2.41 14.88 -2.60
N GLN A 138 -1.53 14.56 -1.67
CA GLN A 138 -0.48 15.44 -1.20
C GLN A 138 0.85 15.04 -1.81
N LYS A 139 1.68 16.01 -2.16
CA LYS A 139 3.04 15.76 -2.63
C LYS A 139 3.90 15.24 -1.49
N GLY A 140 4.70 14.21 -1.77
CA GLY A 140 5.61 13.58 -0.83
C GLY A 140 6.64 12.73 -1.56
N GLU A 141 7.21 11.78 -0.86
CA GLU A 141 8.22 10.86 -1.42
C GLU A 141 7.62 9.87 -2.42
N ILE A 142 6.34 9.53 -2.29
CA ILE A 142 5.64 8.60 -3.18
C ILE A 142 4.98 9.41 -4.30
N GLN A 143 5.32 9.10 -5.54
CA GLN A 143 4.68 9.64 -6.74
C GLN A 143 3.42 8.86 -7.12
N SER A 144 3.48 7.53 -7.09
CA SER A 144 2.33 6.66 -7.36
C SER A 144 2.56 5.25 -6.80
N ILE A 145 1.45 4.54 -6.57
CA ILE A 145 1.46 3.13 -6.22
C ILE A 145 0.66 2.37 -7.27
N THR A 146 1.30 1.37 -7.91
CA THR A 146 0.63 0.42 -8.78
C THR A 146 0.26 -0.81 -7.95
N PHE A 147 -0.99 -1.19 -7.96
CA PHE A 147 -1.52 -2.29 -7.19
C PHE A 147 -2.27 -3.26 -8.10
N THR A 148 -1.78 -4.51 -8.18
CA THR A 148 -2.42 -5.55 -9.00
C THR A 148 -2.93 -6.66 -8.10
N VAL A 149 -4.19 -7.04 -8.30
CA VAL A 149 -4.87 -8.08 -7.52
C VAL A 149 -5.40 -9.20 -8.40
N SER A 150 -5.49 -10.40 -7.84
CA SER A 150 -6.10 -11.58 -8.46
C SER A 150 -7.61 -11.43 -8.65
N ALA A 151 -8.27 -12.45 -9.20
CA ALA A 151 -9.73 -12.53 -9.26
C ALA A 151 -10.36 -12.59 -7.87
N ASP A 152 -9.65 -13.12 -6.88
CA ASP A 152 -10.08 -13.23 -5.48
C ASP A 152 -9.67 -12.00 -4.65
N TYR A 153 -9.20 -10.94 -5.30
CA TYR A 153 -8.75 -9.68 -4.67
C TYR A 153 -7.53 -9.82 -3.76
N GLU A 154 -6.74 -10.87 -3.96
CA GLU A 154 -5.45 -11.04 -3.29
C GLU A 154 -4.35 -10.26 -4.03
N PRO A 155 -3.43 -9.60 -3.34
CA PRO A 155 -2.34 -8.87 -3.97
C PRO A 155 -1.41 -9.83 -4.77
N ILE A 156 -1.09 -9.43 -6.00
CA ILE A 156 -0.12 -10.11 -6.87
C ILE A 156 1.16 -9.29 -6.97
N TYR A 157 0.99 -7.96 -7.06
CA TYR A 157 2.09 -7.04 -7.30
C TYR A 157 1.79 -5.68 -6.68
N ILE A 158 2.85 -5.07 -6.12
CA ILE A 158 2.85 -3.70 -5.64
C ILE A 158 4.09 -3.01 -6.22
N GLY A 159 3.89 -1.92 -6.95
CA GLY A 159 4.96 -1.05 -7.45
C GLY A 159 4.85 0.32 -6.82
N VAL A 160 5.89 0.77 -6.13
CA VAL A 160 5.94 2.11 -5.51
C VAL A 160 6.91 2.97 -6.30
N LYS A 161 6.38 3.94 -7.04
CA LYS A 161 7.20 4.94 -7.74
C LYS A 161 7.46 6.11 -6.82
N LEU A 162 8.73 6.41 -6.60
CA LEU A 162 9.19 7.50 -5.76
C LEU A 162 9.36 8.80 -6.56
N SER A 163 9.33 9.94 -5.88
CA SER A 163 9.51 11.27 -6.46
C SER A 163 10.89 11.49 -7.12
N ASN A 164 11.90 10.72 -6.70
CA ASN A 164 13.23 10.70 -7.32
C ASN A 164 13.30 9.83 -8.60
N GLY A 165 12.16 9.31 -9.09
CA GLY A 165 12.05 8.49 -10.28
C GLY A 165 12.35 7.00 -10.09
N LYS A 166 12.85 6.57 -8.93
CA LYS A 166 13.08 5.15 -8.64
C LYS A 166 11.75 4.43 -8.42
N THR A 167 11.69 3.16 -8.82
CA THR A 167 10.55 2.30 -8.54
C THR A 167 10.99 1.12 -7.67
N GLN A 168 10.24 0.89 -6.61
CA GLN A 168 10.37 -0.31 -5.78
C GLN A 168 9.26 -1.27 -6.19
N GLU A 169 9.61 -2.51 -6.48
CA GLU A 169 8.69 -3.54 -6.95
C GLU A 169 8.64 -4.71 -5.98
N PHE A 170 7.43 -5.12 -5.63
CA PHE A 170 7.15 -6.23 -4.74
C PHE A 170 6.23 -7.22 -5.46
N ASN A 171 6.82 -8.35 -5.89
CA ASN A 171 6.09 -9.46 -6.49
C ASN A 171 5.65 -10.41 -5.38
N ILE A 172 4.36 -10.61 -5.20
CA ILE A 172 3.83 -11.51 -4.18
C ILE A 172 4.02 -12.96 -4.64
N THR A 173 4.91 -13.68 -3.97
CA THR A 173 5.24 -15.07 -4.29
C THR A 173 4.36 -16.05 -3.52
N SER A 174 3.92 -15.70 -2.31
CA SER A 174 2.95 -16.47 -1.52
C SER A 174 2.02 -15.52 -0.77
N TYR A 175 0.74 -15.86 -0.74
CA TYR A 175 -0.29 -15.17 0.03
C TYR A 175 -1.17 -16.23 0.71
N GLN A 176 -1.17 -16.27 2.03
CA GLN A 176 -1.88 -17.26 2.83
C GLN A 176 -2.76 -16.54 3.83
N THR A 177 -4.04 -16.87 3.83
CA THR A 177 -5.05 -16.34 4.74
C THR A 177 -5.37 -17.34 5.87
N HIS A 178 -6.20 -16.93 6.83
CA HIS A 178 -6.67 -17.75 7.96
C HIS A 178 -5.51 -18.38 8.75
N ARG A 179 -4.40 -17.65 8.89
CA ARG A 179 -3.26 -18.12 9.68
C ARG A 179 -3.51 -17.81 11.15
N ASN A 180 -3.45 -18.84 11.98
CA ASN A 180 -3.51 -18.66 13.42
C ASN A 180 -2.21 -18.06 13.94
N LEU A 181 -2.11 -16.72 13.89
CA LEU A 181 -0.95 -15.95 14.33
C LEU A 181 -1.12 -15.54 15.79
N SER A 182 -0.20 -16.00 16.65
CA SER A 182 -0.14 -15.57 18.05
C SER A 182 0.21 -14.07 18.13
N SER A 183 -0.37 -13.35 19.09
CA SER A 183 -0.03 -11.95 19.35
C SER A 183 1.45 -11.71 19.71
N SER A 184 2.12 -12.72 20.25
CA SER A 184 3.56 -12.66 20.55
C SER A 184 4.45 -12.50 19.31
N ILE A 185 3.96 -12.90 18.11
CA ILE A 185 4.69 -12.74 16.84
C ILE A 185 4.89 -11.27 16.49
N PHE A 186 3.99 -10.40 16.96
CA PHE A 186 3.98 -8.96 16.66
C PHE A 186 4.71 -8.12 17.70
N ARG A 187 5.48 -8.76 18.57
CA ARG A 187 6.28 -8.12 19.61
C ARG A 187 7.74 -8.49 19.48
N PHE A 188 8.59 -7.53 19.74
CA PHE A 188 10.02 -7.76 19.85
C PHE A 188 10.33 -8.61 21.10
N ASP A 189 11.14 -9.64 20.93
CA ASP A 189 11.62 -10.50 22.00
C ASP A 189 13.12 -10.27 22.21
N ALA A 190 13.48 -9.47 23.22
CA ALA A 190 14.85 -9.11 23.51
C ALA A 190 15.77 -10.34 23.79
N LYS A 191 15.20 -11.47 24.23
CA LYS A 191 15.97 -12.69 24.46
C LYS A 191 16.55 -13.27 23.18
N LYS A 192 15.95 -13.00 22.03
CA LYS A 192 16.43 -13.44 20.72
C LYS A 192 17.50 -12.53 20.13
N TYR A 193 17.73 -11.37 20.75
CA TYR A 193 18.64 -10.33 20.28
C TYR A 193 19.47 -9.79 21.47
N PRO A 194 20.29 -10.64 22.13
CA PRO A 194 20.97 -10.28 23.39
C PRO A 194 22.01 -9.18 23.24
N ASN A 195 22.51 -8.94 22.02
CA ASN A 195 23.50 -7.90 21.73
C ASN A 195 22.87 -6.60 21.21
N ALA A 196 21.56 -6.58 21.00
CA ALA A 196 20.92 -5.42 20.40
C ALA A 196 20.85 -4.25 21.39
N GLU A 197 21.35 -3.09 20.95
CA GLU A 197 21.14 -1.82 21.66
C GLU A 197 19.69 -1.38 21.47
N ILE A 198 19.02 -1.04 22.58
CA ILE A 198 17.61 -0.60 22.54
C ILE A 198 17.57 0.91 22.68
N ILE A 199 17.11 1.58 21.63
CA ILE A 199 16.90 3.04 21.57
C ILE A 199 15.40 3.31 21.72
N ASP A 200 14.99 3.70 22.93
CA ASP A 200 13.57 4.01 23.23
C ASP A 200 13.28 5.48 22.95
N MET A 201 12.41 5.72 21.95
CA MET A 201 11.99 7.06 21.50
C MET A 201 10.52 7.38 21.86
N ARG A 202 9.92 6.62 22.75
CA ARG A 202 8.51 6.81 23.15
C ARG A 202 8.30 7.98 24.08
#